data_156fa60e6c08f95e5be0a111af4af1f7
#
_entry.id   156fa60e6c08f95e5be0a111af4af1f7
#
_cell.length_a   1.000
_cell.length_b   1.000
_cell.length_c   1.000
_cell.angle_alpha   90.00
_cell.angle_beta   90.00
_cell.angle_gamma   90.00
#
_symmetry.space_group_name_H-M   'P 1'
#
loop_
_entity.id
_entity.type
_entity.pdbx_description
1 polymer ?
#
loop_
_entity_poly.entity_id
_entity_poly.type
_entity_poly.pdbx_seq_one_letter_code
_entity_poly.pdbx_strand_id
1 'polypeptide(L)'
;MNIFSFVYLAVFLLAGFCIARRALPQAGLSVSIPLGCGFGVSLLAFVPACFAVVLGFRLPALLLAAAVVAALAVWLARHGTPFTRVPDPDAAALWACVLPLAVVTLYLLHTHVLHLVDGSYHTGQSCYGDMAMHLGFIKNIAVTGKLPPVYPLLGGEHRFGYPFLCETVSSVFLVLGADARTAYLLPMLAAFISVYGMMWQLARQVLGSAGKACLAFWLFFMGSGFGFVYFLGSAEAFAGIFTGFYTTPTNYTAENIVWVNPIVDLLIPQRATLFGWCVLFSALYLVWRFCMEEETRLWRYLALLVLPLPLMHTHSALALVLICLACGVYTLVCRPRTKAVLAPWGWFALVCGVVWLVEMWNTVFAQSLDGQHMLRLHLDWINGQDDGTLKDNYFWFYIKNIGLVYLLLIPAFFHAKPKQRWLYGGGLAILVLAEFVVFQPNNYDNNKLLYIWHLLGCLLVASLLMDWFSKVRAIPWRALGLCLCCFIAMFGSVLTVGREALSDYWQWSADDIAMANYIDDNAETDAVFLTSDSHLCPVFSLAGRRILCGSGSFVYYHGMNYTAEYNAMHQLYENPDEVSLAQWGIDYVLFDSYVFSNIQNADESWYAARYPLWYENGGSRIYKISG
;
A
#
# COMPACT_ATOMS: atom_id res chain seq x y z
N MET A 1 21.67 -13.73 2.87
CA MET A 1 21.46 -12.39 2.23
C MET A 1 22.06 -12.42 0.82
N ASN A 2 21.22 -12.28 -0.20
CA ASN A 2 21.67 -12.43 -1.60
C ASN A 2 22.16 -11.09 -2.16
N ILE A 3 23.46 -10.97 -2.45
CA ILE A 3 24.09 -9.75 -2.98
C ILE A 3 23.48 -9.29 -4.31
N PHE A 4 23.00 -10.23 -5.13
CA PHE A 4 22.37 -9.91 -6.42
C PHE A 4 21.12 -9.06 -6.27
N SER A 5 20.32 -9.29 -5.23
CA SER A 5 19.12 -8.51 -4.93
C SER A 5 19.44 -7.06 -4.59
N PHE A 6 20.51 -6.81 -3.82
CA PHE A 6 20.96 -5.45 -3.52
C PHE A 6 21.51 -4.73 -4.74
N VAL A 7 22.32 -5.42 -5.56
CA VAL A 7 22.84 -4.86 -6.82
C VAL A 7 21.69 -4.54 -7.77
N TYR A 8 20.72 -5.44 -7.89
CA TYR A 8 19.55 -5.25 -8.73
C TYR A 8 18.77 -3.99 -8.31
N LEU A 9 18.40 -3.89 -7.03
CA LEU A 9 17.74 -2.69 -6.51
C LEU A 9 18.56 -1.43 -6.74
N ALA A 10 19.86 -1.49 -6.47
CA ALA A 10 20.77 -0.33 -6.65
C ALA A 10 20.76 0.19 -8.09
N VAL A 11 20.69 -0.67 -9.10
CA VAL A 11 20.59 -0.27 -10.51
C VAL A 11 19.36 0.60 -10.75
N PHE A 12 18.20 0.18 -10.25
CA PHE A 12 16.95 0.93 -10.39
C PHE A 12 16.96 2.24 -9.60
N LEU A 13 17.46 2.23 -8.37
CA LEU A 13 17.56 3.44 -7.55
C LEU A 13 18.55 4.45 -8.14
N LEU A 14 19.68 4.00 -8.67
CA LEU A 14 20.65 4.86 -9.36
C LEU A 14 20.04 5.47 -10.63
N ALA A 15 19.32 4.69 -11.43
CA ALA A 15 18.60 5.22 -12.59
C ALA A 15 17.56 6.27 -12.16
N GLY A 16 16.77 5.97 -11.13
CA GLY A 16 15.81 6.91 -10.56
C GLY A 16 16.47 8.20 -10.06
N PHE A 17 17.61 8.09 -9.37
CA PHE A 17 18.38 9.25 -8.93
C PHE A 17 18.89 10.08 -10.12
N CYS A 18 19.41 9.46 -11.16
CA CYS A 18 19.83 10.17 -12.38
C CYS A 18 18.65 10.89 -13.07
N ILE A 19 17.46 10.26 -13.10
CA ILE A 19 16.25 10.89 -13.63
C ILE A 19 15.84 12.09 -12.76
N ALA A 20 15.82 11.95 -11.44
CA ALA A 20 15.49 13.03 -10.51
C ALA A 20 16.44 14.24 -10.68
N ARG A 21 17.74 13.98 -10.79
CA ARG A 21 18.75 15.02 -11.04
C ARG A 21 18.59 15.71 -12.38
N ARG A 22 18.18 14.97 -13.42
CA ARG A 22 17.90 15.56 -14.72
C ARG A 22 16.60 16.35 -14.75
N ALA A 23 15.58 15.87 -14.06
CA ALA A 23 14.32 16.60 -13.89
C ALA A 23 14.53 17.92 -13.16
N LEU A 24 15.33 17.89 -12.09
CA LEU A 24 15.55 19.00 -11.17
C LEU A 24 17.05 19.25 -10.92
N PRO A 25 17.76 19.83 -11.88
CA PRO A 25 19.23 19.97 -11.82
C PRO A 25 19.72 20.81 -10.61
N GLN A 26 18.88 21.74 -10.14
CA GLN A 26 19.20 22.64 -9.02
C GLN A 26 18.71 22.11 -7.66
N ALA A 27 18.12 20.90 -7.60
CA ALA A 27 17.67 20.33 -6.34
C ALA A 27 18.83 19.75 -5.54
N GLY A 28 18.82 19.95 -4.22
CA GLY A 28 19.74 19.31 -3.29
C GLY A 28 19.49 17.81 -3.13
N LEU A 29 20.33 17.14 -2.35
CA LEU A 29 20.19 15.70 -2.09
C LEU A 29 18.92 15.38 -1.30
N SER A 30 18.44 16.30 -0.46
CA SER A 30 17.18 16.15 0.29
C SER A 30 15.94 15.98 -0.62
N VAL A 31 15.99 16.47 -1.85
CA VAL A 31 14.96 16.24 -2.88
C VAL A 31 15.35 15.07 -3.79
N SER A 32 16.62 15.06 -4.25
CA SER A 32 17.04 14.13 -5.31
C SER A 32 17.04 12.67 -4.87
N ILE A 33 17.33 12.38 -3.58
CA ILE A 33 17.31 11.01 -3.05
C ILE A 33 15.88 10.48 -2.94
N PRO A 34 14.93 11.11 -2.21
CA PRO A 34 13.59 10.56 -2.08
C PRO A 34 12.83 10.54 -3.41
N LEU A 35 12.98 11.56 -4.26
CA LEU A 35 12.40 11.55 -5.61
C LEU A 35 13.03 10.45 -6.48
N GLY A 36 14.33 10.24 -6.35
CA GLY A 36 15.06 9.16 -7.01
C GLY A 36 14.57 7.77 -6.59
N CYS A 37 14.26 7.58 -5.30
CA CYS A 37 13.62 6.36 -4.81
C CYS A 37 12.23 6.18 -5.45
N GLY A 38 11.43 7.24 -5.55
CA GLY A 38 10.13 7.20 -6.23
C GLY A 38 10.24 6.76 -7.69
N PHE A 39 11.15 7.34 -8.47
CA PHE A 39 11.43 6.90 -9.84
C PHE A 39 11.98 5.47 -9.88
N GLY A 40 12.91 5.12 -8.98
CA GLY A 40 13.51 3.79 -8.92
C GLY A 40 12.49 2.69 -8.67
N VAL A 41 11.59 2.90 -7.71
CA VAL A 41 10.49 1.97 -7.40
C VAL A 41 9.49 1.89 -8.55
N SER A 42 9.14 3.02 -9.19
CA SER A 42 8.29 3.04 -10.38
C SER A 42 8.92 2.22 -11.53
N LEU A 43 10.20 2.41 -11.82
CA LEU A 43 10.91 1.63 -12.84
C LEU A 43 10.98 0.14 -12.46
N LEU A 44 11.22 -0.19 -11.17
CA LEU A 44 11.29 -1.56 -10.67
C LEU A 44 9.96 -2.30 -10.82
N ALA A 45 8.83 -1.60 -10.67
CA ALA A 45 7.52 -2.17 -10.91
C ALA A 45 7.22 -2.35 -12.41
N PHE A 46 7.54 -1.34 -13.22
CA PHE A 46 7.06 -1.27 -14.60
C PHE A 46 7.96 -2.00 -15.61
N VAL A 47 9.29 -1.78 -15.57
CA VAL A 47 10.18 -2.29 -16.62
C VAL A 47 10.30 -3.81 -16.62
N PRO A 48 10.50 -4.49 -15.47
CA PRO A 48 10.48 -5.96 -15.42
C PRO A 48 9.13 -6.53 -15.88
N ALA A 49 8.01 -5.90 -15.53
CA ALA A 49 6.68 -6.34 -15.94
C ALA A 49 6.49 -6.27 -17.45
N CYS A 50 6.96 -5.21 -18.12
CA CYS A 50 6.91 -5.08 -19.58
C CYS A 50 7.63 -6.23 -20.30
N PHE A 51 8.80 -6.64 -19.82
CA PHE A 51 9.52 -7.78 -20.38
C PHE A 51 8.86 -9.11 -20.00
N ALA A 52 8.33 -9.20 -18.79
CA ALA A 52 7.72 -10.43 -18.29
C ALA A 52 6.40 -10.81 -19.00
N VAL A 53 5.66 -9.85 -19.54
CA VAL A 53 4.46 -10.14 -20.35
C VAL A 53 4.80 -10.99 -21.58
N VAL A 54 6.01 -10.86 -22.13
CA VAL A 54 6.44 -11.61 -23.33
C VAL A 54 7.29 -12.82 -22.98
N LEU A 55 8.17 -12.69 -21.98
CA LEU A 55 9.18 -13.71 -21.64
C LEU A 55 8.83 -14.54 -20.40
N GLY A 56 7.68 -14.25 -19.77
CA GLY A 56 7.37 -14.72 -18.43
C GLY A 56 8.15 -14.00 -17.34
N PHE A 57 7.65 -14.03 -16.10
CA PHE A 57 8.30 -13.43 -14.94
C PHE A 57 9.45 -14.30 -14.42
N ARG A 58 10.50 -14.39 -15.21
CA ARG A 58 11.65 -15.29 -15.04
C ARG A 58 12.96 -14.53 -15.18
N LEU A 59 14.05 -15.16 -14.75
CA LEU A 59 15.39 -14.55 -14.72
C LEU A 59 15.79 -13.84 -16.03
N PRO A 60 15.56 -14.36 -17.24
CA PRO A 60 15.93 -13.66 -18.48
C PRO A 60 15.23 -12.30 -18.64
N ALA A 61 13.93 -12.21 -18.33
CA ALA A 61 13.17 -10.95 -18.40
C ALA A 61 13.72 -9.93 -17.40
N LEU A 62 14.04 -10.38 -16.17
CA LEU A 62 14.57 -9.52 -15.11
C LEU A 62 15.97 -9.00 -15.45
N LEU A 63 16.85 -9.84 -15.99
CA LEU A 63 18.20 -9.43 -16.40
C LEU A 63 18.16 -8.44 -17.57
N LEU A 64 17.25 -8.66 -18.54
CA LEU A 64 17.04 -7.73 -19.63
C LEU A 64 16.53 -6.37 -19.12
N ALA A 65 15.57 -6.38 -18.19
CA ALA A 65 15.09 -5.17 -17.53
C ALA A 65 16.22 -4.40 -16.82
N ALA A 66 17.05 -5.11 -16.05
CA ALA A 66 18.19 -4.52 -15.37
C ALA A 66 19.21 -3.93 -16.38
N ALA A 67 19.50 -4.64 -17.48
CA ALA A 67 20.42 -4.17 -18.52
C ALA A 67 19.92 -2.88 -19.19
N VAL A 68 18.63 -2.81 -19.53
CA VAL A 68 18.01 -1.61 -20.12
C VAL A 68 18.06 -0.44 -19.14
N VAL A 69 17.71 -0.66 -17.87
CA VAL A 69 17.72 0.38 -16.84
C VAL A 69 19.14 0.82 -16.51
N ALA A 70 20.12 -0.09 -16.47
CA ALA A 70 21.54 0.23 -16.31
C ALA A 70 22.07 1.07 -17.49
N ALA A 71 21.72 0.69 -18.72
CA ALA A 71 22.08 1.48 -19.91
C ALA A 71 21.48 2.89 -19.86
N LEU A 72 20.23 3.02 -19.43
CA LEU A 72 19.58 4.31 -19.19
C LEU A 72 20.33 5.13 -18.13
N ALA A 73 20.67 4.52 -16.99
CA ALA A 73 21.41 5.18 -15.92
C ALA A 73 22.78 5.69 -16.41
N VAL A 74 23.54 4.86 -17.13
CA VAL A 74 24.84 5.25 -17.72
C VAL A 74 24.67 6.37 -18.73
N TRP A 75 23.66 6.28 -19.60
CA TRP A 75 23.38 7.33 -20.58
C TRP A 75 23.04 8.67 -19.90
N LEU A 76 22.17 8.63 -18.89
CA LEU A 76 21.80 9.81 -18.11
C LEU A 76 22.99 10.40 -17.35
N ALA A 77 23.85 9.56 -16.77
CA ALA A 77 25.05 10.00 -16.08
C ALA A 77 26.07 10.69 -17.03
N ARG A 78 26.22 10.17 -18.25
CA ARG A 78 27.15 10.74 -19.25
C ARG A 78 26.63 12.02 -19.93
N HIS A 79 25.31 12.12 -20.14
CA HIS A 79 24.67 13.22 -20.86
C HIS A 79 23.81 14.11 -19.96
N GLY A 80 23.81 13.86 -18.65
CA GLY A 80 23.10 14.62 -17.64
C GLY A 80 23.87 15.87 -17.20
N THR A 81 23.27 16.61 -16.24
CA THR A 81 23.98 17.66 -15.53
C THR A 81 25.09 17.06 -14.67
N PRO A 82 26.31 17.63 -14.69
CA PRO A 82 27.38 17.18 -13.80
C PRO A 82 26.92 17.10 -12.35
N PHE A 83 27.46 16.15 -11.58
CA PHE A 83 27.20 16.03 -10.14
C PHE A 83 27.88 17.18 -9.40
N THR A 84 27.37 18.40 -9.60
CA THR A 84 27.80 19.55 -8.80
C THR A 84 27.11 19.52 -7.45
N ARG A 85 27.84 19.80 -6.38
CA ARG A 85 27.27 19.93 -5.05
C ARG A 85 26.38 21.17 -5.02
N VAL A 86 25.08 20.96 -4.94
CA VAL A 86 24.10 22.05 -4.80
C VAL A 86 23.90 22.29 -3.29
N PRO A 87 23.88 23.56 -2.85
CA PRO A 87 23.51 23.89 -1.47
C PRO A 87 22.14 23.31 -1.11
N ASP A 88 22.06 22.73 0.07
CA ASP A 88 20.84 22.07 0.56
C ASP A 88 20.50 22.55 1.98
N PRO A 89 20.00 23.78 2.11
CA PRO A 89 19.78 24.41 3.41
C PRO A 89 18.68 23.71 4.23
N ASP A 90 17.80 22.98 3.57
CA ASP A 90 16.67 22.31 4.21
C ASP A 90 17.01 20.88 4.67
N ALA A 91 18.17 20.33 4.29
CA ALA A 91 18.54 18.93 4.60
C ALA A 91 18.52 18.63 6.11
N ALA A 92 19.07 19.53 6.94
CA ALA A 92 19.09 19.32 8.38
C ALA A 92 17.67 19.28 8.98
N ALA A 93 16.78 20.18 8.52
CA ALA A 93 15.40 20.22 8.98
C ALA A 93 14.60 18.97 8.54
N LEU A 94 14.80 18.52 7.30
CA LEU A 94 14.21 17.27 6.81
C LEU A 94 14.64 16.08 7.69
N TRP A 95 15.95 15.89 7.87
CA TRP A 95 16.44 14.72 8.62
C TRP A 95 16.05 14.78 10.08
N ALA A 96 16.12 15.94 10.73
CA ALA A 96 15.64 16.09 12.11
C ALA A 96 14.16 15.79 12.27
N CYS A 97 13.35 16.13 11.25
CA CYS A 97 11.91 15.86 11.25
C CYS A 97 11.59 14.39 11.01
N VAL A 98 12.24 13.75 10.03
CA VAL A 98 11.89 12.41 9.55
C VAL A 98 12.54 11.30 10.37
N LEU A 99 13.75 11.50 10.87
CA LEU A 99 14.54 10.46 11.53
C LEU A 99 13.83 9.77 12.71
N PRO A 100 13.17 10.48 13.65
CA PRO A 100 12.50 9.81 14.76
C PRO A 100 11.43 8.81 14.29
N LEU A 101 10.65 9.20 13.28
CA LEU A 101 9.62 8.32 12.73
C LEU A 101 10.20 7.18 11.90
N ALA A 102 11.30 7.43 11.18
CA ALA A 102 12.01 6.41 10.43
C ALA A 102 12.59 5.32 11.36
N VAL A 103 13.11 5.70 12.53
CA VAL A 103 13.61 4.73 13.54
C VAL A 103 12.46 3.83 14.04
N VAL A 104 11.32 4.42 14.38
CA VAL A 104 10.11 3.65 14.79
C VAL A 104 9.66 2.72 13.66
N THR A 105 9.61 3.22 12.43
CA THR A 105 9.22 2.42 11.26
C THR A 105 10.18 1.25 11.02
N LEU A 106 11.50 1.47 11.14
CA LEU A 106 12.50 0.41 10.99
C LEU A 106 12.36 -0.66 12.09
N TYR A 107 12.07 -0.24 13.32
CA TYR A 107 11.78 -1.17 14.41
C TYR A 107 10.52 -2.02 14.10
N LEU A 108 9.43 -1.39 13.67
CA LEU A 108 8.20 -2.09 13.31
C LEU A 108 8.40 -3.03 12.10
N LEU A 109 9.10 -2.59 11.07
CA LEU A 109 9.44 -3.46 9.94
C LEU A 109 10.28 -4.67 10.38
N HIS A 110 11.18 -4.49 11.35
CA HIS A 110 11.97 -5.58 11.88
C HIS A 110 11.12 -6.59 12.65
N THR A 111 10.19 -6.15 13.48
CA THR A 111 9.40 -6.99 14.39
C THR A 111 8.10 -7.50 13.79
N HIS A 112 7.56 -6.85 12.72
CA HIS A 112 6.22 -7.13 12.20
C HIS A 112 6.22 -7.81 10.83
N VAL A 113 7.38 -7.89 10.14
CA VAL A 113 7.44 -8.49 8.80
C VAL A 113 8.30 -9.74 8.83
N LEU A 114 7.65 -10.90 8.81
CA LEU A 114 8.29 -12.23 8.80
C LEU A 114 9.41 -12.31 9.86
N HIS A 115 9.10 -11.88 11.09
CA HIS A 115 10.06 -11.90 12.19
C HIS A 115 10.23 -13.33 12.69
N LEU A 116 11.44 -13.89 12.51
CA LEU A 116 11.72 -15.27 12.91
C LEU A 116 12.11 -15.31 14.39
N VAL A 117 11.29 -16.00 15.20
CA VAL A 117 11.51 -16.25 16.64
C VAL A 117 11.36 -17.76 16.88
N ASP A 118 12.38 -18.40 17.41
CA ASP A 118 12.40 -19.84 17.73
C ASP A 118 11.89 -20.76 16.60
N GLY A 119 12.20 -20.40 15.34
CA GLY A 119 11.82 -21.16 14.15
C GLY A 119 10.42 -20.85 13.61
N SER A 120 9.64 -20.00 14.27
CA SER A 120 8.28 -19.58 13.87
C SER A 120 8.28 -18.14 13.36
N TYR A 121 7.38 -17.82 12.43
CA TYR A 121 7.19 -16.44 12.00
C TYR A 121 6.20 -15.72 12.91
N HIS A 122 6.62 -14.54 13.39
CA HIS A 122 5.84 -13.61 14.20
C HIS A 122 5.55 -12.32 13.45
N THR A 123 4.51 -11.60 13.88
CA THR A 123 4.06 -10.35 13.30
C THR A 123 3.42 -9.43 14.33
N GLY A 124 3.16 -8.17 13.97
CA GLY A 124 2.32 -7.27 14.75
C GLY A 124 0.82 -7.46 14.44
N GLN A 125 -0.03 -6.89 15.28
CA GLN A 125 -1.49 -7.05 15.13
C GLN A 125 -2.01 -6.52 13.79
N SER A 126 -1.49 -5.40 13.30
CA SER A 126 -1.94 -4.78 12.05
C SER A 126 -1.55 -5.58 10.80
N CYS A 127 -0.41 -6.29 10.85
CA CYS A 127 0.08 -7.11 9.75
C CYS A 127 -0.53 -8.52 9.72
N TYR A 128 -1.17 -8.95 10.78
CA TYR A 128 -1.66 -10.32 10.97
C TYR A 128 -2.58 -10.82 9.83
N GLY A 129 -3.45 -9.95 9.33
CA GLY A 129 -4.34 -10.29 8.21
C GLY A 129 -3.67 -10.16 6.83
N ASP A 130 -3.30 -8.94 6.48
CA ASP A 130 -2.94 -8.59 5.09
C ASP A 130 -1.61 -9.20 4.61
N MET A 131 -0.62 -9.38 5.50
CA MET A 131 0.71 -9.86 5.11
C MET A 131 0.66 -11.25 4.48
N ALA A 132 -0.20 -12.14 4.98
CA ALA A 132 -0.35 -13.51 4.45
C ALA A 132 -0.80 -13.49 2.98
N MET A 133 -1.77 -12.63 2.65
CA MET A 133 -2.26 -12.44 1.29
C MET A 133 -1.19 -11.89 0.35
N HIS A 134 -0.54 -10.81 0.75
CA HIS A 134 0.52 -10.21 -0.05
C HIS A 134 1.68 -11.17 -0.29
N LEU A 135 2.11 -11.90 0.74
CA LEU A 135 3.20 -12.87 0.62
C LEU A 135 2.83 -14.00 -0.35
N GLY A 136 1.60 -14.50 -0.27
CA GLY A 136 1.10 -15.51 -1.20
C GLY A 136 1.11 -15.05 -2.66
N PHE A 137 0.68 -13.82 -2.93
CA PHE A 137 0.75 -13.25 -4.28
C PHE A 137 2.19 -13.07 -4.77
N ILE A 138 3.06 -12.55 -3.91
CA ILE A 138 4.51 -12.39 -4.22
C ILE A 138 5.12 -13.74 -4.59
N LYS A 139 4.87 -14.76 -3.78
CA LYS A 139 5.37 -16.12 -4.00
C LYS A 139 4.77 -16.73 -5.26
N ASN A 140 3.44 -16.63 -5.45
CA ASN A 140 2.76 -17.19 -6.62
C ASN A 140 3.31 -16.61 -7.95
N ILE A 141 3.50 -15.30 -8.03
CA ILE A 141 4.09 -14.67 -9.22
C ILE A 141 5.51 -15.18 -9.47
N ALA A 142 6.33 -15.32 -8.42
CA ALA A 142 7.70 -15.79 -8.55
C ALA A 142 7.77 -17.26 -8.98
N VAL A 143 6.90 -18.12 -8.43
CA VAL A 143 6.87 -19.56 -8.68
C VAL A 143 6.31 -19.89 -10.07
N THR A 144 5.14 -19.32 -10.40
CA THR A 144 4.47 -19.60 -11.69
C THR A 144 5.16 -18.92 -12.87
N GLY A 145 5.77 -17.76 -12.62
CA GLY A 145 6.36 -16.92 -13.66
C GLY A 145 5.34 -16.36 -14.65
N LYS A 146 4.04 -16.40 -14.35
CA LYS A 146 2.98 -15.88 -15.20
C LYS A 146 2.76 -14.38 -14.93
N LEU A 147 2.67 -13.57 -16.01
CA LEU A 147 2.30 -12.16 -15.91
C LEU A 147 1.46 -11.77 -17.16
N PRO A 148 0.25 -11.23 -17.05
CA PRO A 148 -0.51 -11.04 -15.80
C PRO A 148 -0.72 -12.34 -15.03
N PRO A 149 -0.75 -12.30 -13.68
CA PRO A 149 -0.93 -13.51 -12.88
C PRO A 149 -2.38 -14.02 -12.98
N VAL A 150 -2.56 -15.32 -12.74
CA VAL A 150 -3.87 -15.94 -12.49
C VAL A 150 -4.20 -15.78 -11.01
N TYR A 151 -5.47 -15.63 -10.67
CA TYR A 151 -5.89 -15.47 -9.27
C TYR A 151 -5.71 -16.80 -8.50
N PRO A 152 -4.83 -16.85 -7.48
CA PRO A 152 -4.43 -18.12 -6.89
C PRO A 152 -5.32 -18.60 -5.73
N LEU A 153 -6.26 -17.78 -5.26
CA LEU A 153 -7.13 -18.05 -4.12
C LEU A 153 -8.46 -18.72 -4.51
N LEU A 154 -8.67 -18.99 -5.81
CA LEU A 154 -9.85 -19.71 -6.31
C LEU A 154 -9.44 -20.76 -7.35
N GLY A 155 -10.13 -21.88 -7.31
CA GLY A 155 -10.06 -22.92 -8.32
C GLY A 155 -10.47 -22.41 -9.70
N GLY A 156 -10.01 -23.10 -10.76
CA GLY A 156 -10.25 -22.62 -12.13
C GLY A 156 -9.30 -21.48 -12.56
N GLU A 157 -9.59 -20.86 -13.70
CA GLU A 157 -8.80 -19.76 -14.24
C GLU A 157 -9.56 -18.43 -14.07
N HIS A 158 -9.31 -17.75 -12.95
CA HIS A 158 -9.85 -16.43 -12.69
C HIS A 158 -8.81 -15.35 -13.00
N ARG A 159 -9.28 -14.21 -13.52
CA ARG A 159 -8.43 -13.04 -13.78
C ARG A 159 -8.02 -12.39 -12.47
N PHE A 160 -6.78 -11.91 -12.45
CA PHE A 160 -6.24 -11.21 -11.29
C PHE A 160 -6.54 -9.70 -11.43
N GLY A 161 -7.66 -9.25 -10.88
CA GLY A 161 -8.08 -7.83 -10.96
C GLY A 161 -7.49 -6.93 -9.87
N TYR A 162 -6.81 -7.51 -8.88
CA TYR A 162 -6.12 -6.75 -7.83
C TYR A 162 -4.86 -6.06 -8.40
N PRO A 163 -4.46 -4.86 -7.91
CA PRO A 163 -3.23 -4.20 -8.32
C PRO A 163 -1.99 -5.03 -7.96
N PHE A 164 -1.40 -5.75 -8.90
CA PHE A 164 -0.34 -6.72 -8.66
C PHE A 164 1.09 -6.19 -8.85
N LEU A 165 1.27 -5.00 -9.42
CA LEU A 165 2.62 -4.44 -9.58
C LEU A 165 3.28 -4.09 -8.24
N CYS A 166 2.50 -3.86 -7.19
CA CYS A 166 3.03 -3.74 -5.83
C CYS A 166 3.64 -5.04 -5.30
N GLU A 167 3.22 -6.21 -5.84
CA GLU A 167 3.77 -7.50 -5.47
C GLU A 167 5.00 -7.85 -6.31
N THR A 168 4.97 -7.54 -7.61
CA THR A 168 6.10 -7.84 -8.51
C THR A 168 7.40 -7.20 -8.06
N VAL A 169 7.37 -6.03 -7.40
CA VAL A 169 8.58 -5.37 -6.84
C VAL A 169 9.29 -6.23 -5.79
N SER A 170 8.60 -7.20 -5.19
CA SER A 170 9.18 -8.19 -4.27
C SER A 170 9.43 -9.54 -4.96
N SER A 171 8.52 -9.98 -5.83
CA SER A 171 8.67 -11.24 -6.58
C SER A 171 9.98 -11.28 -7.38
N VAL A 172 10.45 -10.12 -7.87
CA VAL A 172 11.76 -9.98 -8.52
C VAL A 172 12.88 -10.55 -7.65
N PHE A 173 12.90 -10.23 -6.37
CA PHE A 173 13.97 -10.65 -5.47
C PHE A 173 13.91 -12.14 -5.13
N LEU A 174 12.70 -12.73 -5.06
CA LEU A 174 12.55 -14.18 -4.93
C LEU A 174 13.12 -14.92 -6.16
N VAL A 175 12.80 -14.45 -7.36
CA VAL A 175 13.37 -15.01 -8.61
C VAL A 175 14.89 -14.88 -8.66
N LEU A 176 15.45 -13.84 -8.05
CA LEU A 176 16.90 -13.65 -7.89
C LEU A 176 17.51 -14.47 -6.74
N GLY A 177 16.70 -15.29 -6.03
CA GLY A 177 17.14 -16.20 -4.97
C GLY A 177 17.27 -15.54 -3.59
N ALA A 178 16.58 -14.42 -3.31
CA ALA A 178 16.49 -13.87 -1.97
C ALA A 178 15.50 -14.69 -1.12
N ASP A 179 15.73 -14.72 0.20
CA ASP A 179 14.74 -15.22 1.14
C ASP A 179 13.48 -14.32 1.17
N ALA A 180 12.36 -14.86 1.63
CA ALA A 180 11.07 -14.19 1.62
C ALA A 180 11.09 -12.85 2.39
N ARG A 181 11.75 -12.80 3.55
CA ARG A 181 11.86 -11.59 4.36
C ARG A 181 12.65 -10.49 3.65
N THR A 182 13.81 -10.83 3.09
CA THR A 182 14.63 -9.88 2.30
C THR A 182 13.85 -9.38 1.09
N ALA A 183 13.19 -10.26 0.35
CA ALA A 183 12.38 -9.90 -0.81
C ALA A 183 11.21 -8.98 -0.45
N TYR A 184 10.60 -9.19 0.72
CA TYR A 184 9.51 -8.36 1.21
C TYR A 184 9.98 -6.98 1.66
N LEU A 185 11.02 -6.90 2.51
CA LEU A 185 11.48 -5.67 3.15
C LEU A 185 12.28 -4.74 2.25
N LEU A 186 13.14 -5.30 1.38
CA LEU A 186 14.11 -4.52 0.63
C LEU A 186 13.49 -3.39 -0.22
N PRO A 187 12.44 -3.62 -1.02
CA PRO A 187 11.78 -2.53 -1.75
C PRO A 187 10.98 -1.58 -0.85
N MET A 188 10.45 -2.07 0.30
CA MET A 188 9.73 -1.21 1.24
C MET A 188 10.62 -0.12 1.83
N LEU A 189 11.89 -0.42 2.13
CA LEU A 189 12.84 0.58 2.63
C LEU A 189 13.02 1.74 1.65
N ALA A 190 13.16 1.46 0.35
CA ALA A 190 13.24 2.49 -0.68
C ALA A 190 11.94 3.29 -0.79
N ALA A 191 10.79 2.62 -0.67
CA ALA A 191 9.49 3.27 -0.70
C ALA A 191 9.29 4.21 0.50
N PHE A 192 9.65 3.82 1.73
CA PHE A 192 9.57 4.68 2.91
C PHE A 192 10.47 5.92 2.81
N ILE A 193 11.69 5.79 2.25
CA ILE A 193 12.56 6.95 1.98
C ILE A 193 11.83 7.94 1.06
N SER A 194 11.18 7.45 0.02
CA SER A 194 10.41 8.30 -0.89
C SER A 194 9.17 8.90 -0.21
N VAL A 195 8.35 8.08 0.47
CA VAL A 195 7.10 8.54 1.11
C VAL A 195 7.37 9.65 2.12
N TYR A 196 8.29 9.44 3.05
CA TYR A 196 8.61 10.43 4.08
C TYR A 196 9.30 11.66 3.49
N GLY A 197 10.31 11.44 2.66
CA GLY A 197 11.06 12.53 2.06
C GLY A 197 10.19 13.38 1.13
N MET A 198 9.40 12.75 0.25
CA MET A 198 8.58 13.49 -0.71
C MET A 198 7.34 14.14 -0.08
N MET A 199 6.76 13.56 0.99
CA MET A 199 5.72 14.26 1.76
C MET A 199 6.25 15.55 2.37
N TRP A 200 7.42 15.48 3.02
CA TRP A 200 8.05 16.66 3.59
C TRP A 200 8.44 17.69 2.51
N GLN A 201 9.00 17.26 1.39
CA GLN A 201 9.37 18.13 0.28
C GLN A 201 8.15 18.78 -0.39
N LEU A 202 7.05 18.04 -0.55
CA LEU A 202 5.78 18.61 -1.02
C LEU A 202 5.31 19.72 -0.07
N ALA A 203 5.28 19.43 1.23
CA ALA A 203 4.89 20.42 2.25
C ALA A 203 5.81 21.65 2.22
N ARG A 204 7.13 21.43 2.14
CA ARG A 204 8.13 22.51 2.07
C ARG A 204 7.94 23.41 0.84
N GLN A 205 7.68 22.79 -0.30
CA GLN A 205 7.47 23.48 -1.57
C GLN A 205 6.16 24.29 -1.57
N VAL A 206 5.08 23.68 -1.10
CA VAL A 206 3.74 24.31 -1.06
C VAL A 206 3.68 25.44 -0.02
N LEU A 207 4.31 25.26 1.14
CA LEU A 207 4.19 26.17 2.29
C LEU A 207 5.32 27.20 2.39
N GLY A 208 6.46 26.95 1.73
CA GLY A 208 7.61 27.85 1.70
C GLY A 208 8.39 27.93 3.03
N SER A 209 8.16 27.04 4.00
CA SER A 209 8.77 27.04 5.34
C SER A 209 9.05 25.63 5.83
N ALA A 210 10.27 25.36 6.30
CA ALA A 210 10.66 24.07 6.88
C ALA A 210 9.86 23.76 8.15
N GLY A 211 9.62 24.73 9.03
CA GLY A 211 8.81 24.53 10.24
C GLY A 211 7.36 24.14 9.94
N LYS A 212 6.74 24.78 8.94
CA LYS A 212 5.40 24.40 8.47
C LYS A 212 5.39 23.01 7.86
N ALA A 213 6.43 22.65 7.11
CA ALA A 213 6.57 21.33 6.52
C ALA A 213 6.73 20.24 7.60
N CYS A 214 7.52 20.50 8.64
CA CYS A 214 7.64 19.59 9.78
C CYS A 214 6.29 19.38 10.48
N LEU A 215 5.56 20.44 10.77
CA LEU A 215 4.25 20.32 11.41
C LEU A 215 3.26 19.55 10.52
N ALA A 216 3.20 19.84 9.22
CA ALA A 216 2.35 19.13 8.27
C ALA A 216 2.69 17.64 8.19
N PHE A 217 3.98 17.29 8.18
CA PHE A 217 4.47 15.92 8.20
C PHE A 217 3.98 15.15 9.43
N TRP A 218 4.15 15.74 10.62
CA TRP A 218 3.72 15.08 11.86
C TRP A 218 2.19 15.03 12.00
N LEU A 219 1.46 16.06 11.57
CA LEU A 219 -0.01 16.04 11.54
C LEU A 219 -0.55 14.96 10.60
N PHE A 220 0.14 14.67 9.51
CA PHE A 220 -0.29 13.64 8.57
C PHE A 220 -0.01 12.23 9.09
N PHE A 221 1.23 11.94 9.52
CA PHE A 221 1.62 10.58 9.91
C PHE A 221 1.22 10.21 11.34
N MET A 222 1.12 11.20 12.23
CA MET A 222 0.78 10.98 13.64
C MET A 222 -0.52 11.68 14.05
N GLY A 223 -1.24 12.29 13.09
CA GLY A 223 -2.54 12.88 13.36
C GLY A 223 -3.58 11.83 13.74
N SER A 224 -4.41 12.17 14.72
CA SER A 224 -5.51 11.33 15.20
C SER A 224 -6.68 12.18 15.69
N GLY A 225 -7.82 11.56 15.84
CA GLY A 225 -8.98 12.16 16.49
C GLY A 225 -8.98 12.04 18.00
N PHE A 226 -10.17 12.07 18.55
CA PHE A 226 -10.40 12.03 20.01
C PHE A 226 -10.70 10.62 20.54
N GLY A 227 -10.43 9.57 19.78
CA GLY A 227 -10.69 8.19 20.21
C GLY A 227 -9.97 7.80 21.50
N PHE A 228 -8.86 8.43 21.86
CA PHE A 228 -8.17 8.20 23.13
C PHE A 228 -9.03 8.53 24.35
N VAL A 229 -10.04 9.40 24.22
CA VAL A 229 -10.92 9.80 25.33
C VAL A 229 -11.71 8.61 25.87
N TYR A 230 -12.07 7.65 25.02
CA TYR A 230 -12.79 6.44 25.42
C TYR A 230 -11.99 5.51 26.34
N PHE A 231 -10.68 5.67 26.39
CA PHE A 231 -9.76 4.89 27.21
C PHE A 231 -9.33 5.60 28.51
N LEU A 232 -9.82 6.81 28.78
CA LEU A 232 -9.44 7.59 29.98
C LEU A 232 -10.37 7.36 31.18
N GLY A 233 -11.42 6.53 31.04
CA GLY A 233 -12.42 6.31 32.07
C GLY A 233 -11.90 5.53 33.31
N SER A 234 -10.91 4.66 33.14
CA SER A 234 -10.26 3.92 34.23
C SER A 234 -8.83 3.54 33.84
N ALA A 235 -8.03 3.16 34.85
CA ALA A 235 -6.67 2.64 34.64
C ALA A 235 -6.69 1.33 33.83
N GLU A 236 -7.71 0.49 34.01
CA GLU A 236 -7.89 -0.75 33.25
C GLU A 236 -8.21 -0.48 31.79
N ALA A 237 -9.12 0.46 31.51
CA ALA A 237 -9.42 0.86 30.13
C ALA A 237 -8.17 1.41 29.42
N PHE A 238 -7.37 2.22 30.10
CA PHE A 238 -6.11 2.73 29.55
C PHE A 238 -5.08 1.63 29.32
N ALA A 239 -4.91 0.71 30.28
CA ALA A 239 -4.02 -0.44 30.13
C ALA A 239 -4.50 -1.39 29.02
N GLY A 240 -5.81 -1.50 28.81
CA GLY A 240 -6.44 -2.27 27.74
C GLY A 240 -6.01 -1.87 26.34
N ILE A 241 -5.56 -0.62 26.12
CA ILE A 241 -4.97 -0.20 24.85
C ILE A 241 -3.79 -1.11 24.48
N PHE A 242 -2.97 -1.50 25.45
CA PHE A 242 -1.71 -2.23 25.22
C PHE A 242 -1.84 -3.76 25.26
N THR A 243 -3.02 -4.28 25.59
CA THR A 243 -3.28 -5.72 25.73
C THR A 243 -4.39 -6.23 24.80
N GLY A 244 -5.36 -5.39 24.42
CA GLY A 244 -6.44 -5.76 23.52
C GLY A 244 -5.95 -6.02 22.08
N PHE A 245 -6.62 -6.97 21.39
CA PHE A 245 -6.33 -7.20 19.97
C PHE A 245 -7.06 -6.16 19.12
N TYR A 246 -6.33 -5.38 18.36
CA TYR A 246 -6.78 -4.41 17.35
C TYR A 246 -7.84 -3.39 17.87
N THR A 247 -7.80 -3.09 19.18
CA THR A 247 -8.64 -2.08 19.83
C THR A 247 -7.75 -0.97 20.35
N THR A 248 -7.66 0.13 19.60
CA THR A 248 -6.73 1.23 19.86
C THR A 248 -7.44 2.58 19.75
N PRO A 249 -6.83 3.68 20.23
CA PRO A 249 -7.39 5.03 20.09
C PRO A 249 -7.66 5.49 18.65
N THR A 250 -7.08 4.84 17.64
CA THR A 250 -7.32 5.15 16.22
C THR A 250 -8.16 4.08 15.51
N ASN A 251 -8.42 2.96 16.19
CA ASN A 251 -9.27 1.88 15.70
C ASN A 251 -10.09 1.28 16.85
N TYR A 252 -11.28 1.81 17.07
CA TYR A 252 -12.23 1.33 18.07
C TYR A 252 -13.64 1.31 17.48
N THR A 253 -13.94 0.25 16.74
CA THR A 253 -15.16 0.12 15.92
C THR A 253 -16.44 0.17 16.75
N ALA A 254 -16.43 -0.29 18.01
CA ALA A 254 -17.58 -0.19 18.93
C ALA A 254 -18.03 1.27 19.13
N GLU A 255 -17.10 2.20 19.09
CA GLU A 255 -17.34 3.65 19.21
C GLU A 255 -17.26 4.36 17.84
N ASN A 256 -17.31 3.60 16.75
CA ASN A 256 -17.19 4.13 15.38
C ASN A 256 -15.94 5.01 15.19
N ILE A 257 -14.82 4.63 15.84
CA ILE A 257 -13.49 5.18 15.61
C ILE A 257 -12.79 4.26 14.62
N VAL A 258 -12.51 4.79 13.42
CA VAL A 258 -12.05 4.03 12.25
C VAL A 258 -10.99 4.77 11.43
N TRP A 259 -10.50 5.91 11.96
CA TRP A 259 -9.41 6.68 11.33
C TRP A 259 -8.07 6.19 11.86
N VAL A 260 -7.61 5.10 11.25
CA VAL A 260 -6.42 4.35 11.70
C VAL A 260 -5.11 5.13 11.52
N ASN A 261 -4.05 4.74 12.21
CA ASN A 261 -2.75 5.37 11.98
C ASN A 261 -2.17 4.94 10.62
N PRO A 262 -1.77 5.88 9.74
CA PRO A 262 -1.33 5.53 8.39
C PRO A 262 -0.05 4.70 8.33
N ILE A 263 0.83 4.75 9.34
CA ILE A 263 2.08 3.99 9.33
C ILE A 263 1.82 2.53 9.67
N VAL A 264 1.21 2.29 10.83
CA VAL A 264 1.03 0.95 11.39
C VAL A 264 -0.09 0.18 10.70
N ASP A 265 -1.14 0.86 10.24
CA ASP A 265 -2.33 0.20 9.70
C ASP A 265 -2.44 0.25 8.17
N LEU A 266 -1.67 1.13 7.49
CA LEU A 266 -1.74 1.23 6.02
C LEU A 266 -0.39 0.98 5.35
N LEU A 267 0.70 1.66 5.78
CA LEU A 267 1.96 1.58 5.04
C LEU A 267 2.73 0.29 5.29
N ILE A 268 2.70 -0.24 6.51
CA ILE A 268 3.40 -1.49 6.84
C ILE A 268 2.62 -2.71 6.35
N PRO A 269 1.31 -2.90 6.67
CA PRO A 269 0.56 -4.07 6.23
C PRO A 269 0.17 -4.02 4.76
N GLN A 270 -0.26 -2.87 4.24
CA GLN A 270 -0.85 -2.75 2.90
C GLN A 270 0.18 -2.24 1.87
N ARG A 271 0.88 -3.15 1.26
CA ARG A 271 1.95 -2.85 0.28
C ARG A 271 1.50 -1.97 -0.86
N ALA A 272 0.30 -2.20 -1.39
CA ALA A 272 -0.26 -1.38 -2.46
C ALA A 272 -0.31 0.11 -2.07
N THR A 273 -0.70 0.41 -0.82
CA THR A 273 -0.74 1.78 -0.31
C THR A 273 0.67 2.39 -0.19
N LEU A 274 1.64 1.64 0.35
CA LEU A 274 3.02 2.10 0.49
C LEU A 274 3.64 2.47 -0.86
N PHE A 275 3.59 1.54 -1.82
CA PHE A 275 4.17 1.77 -3.15
C PHE A 275 3.37 2.79 -3.95
N GLY A 276 2.05 2.81 -3.79
CA GLY A 276 1.19 3.83 -4.37
C GLY A 276 1.52 5.24 -3.87
N TRP A 277 1.71 5.43 -2.56
CA TRP A 277 2.09 6.73 -1.99
C TRP A 277 3.54 7.12 -2.32
N CYS A 278 4.45 6.15 -2.46
CA CYS A 278 5.81 6.39 -2.93
C CYS A 278 5.80 7.12 -4.29
N VAL A 279 4.98 6.64 -5.22
CA VAL A 279 4.81 7.26 -6.54
C VAL A 279 3.96 8.54 -6.46
N LEU A 280 2.84 8.49 -5.73
CA LEU A 280 1.90 9.61 -5.66
C LEU A 280 2.49 10.87 -5.02
N PHE A 281 3.20 10.76 -3.88
CA PHE A 281 3.77 11.95 -3.23
C PHE A 281 4.87 12.58 -4.08
N SER A 282 5.66 11.75 -4.75
CA SER A 282 6.62 12.19 -5.77
C SER A 282 5.92 12.90 -6.93
N ALA A 283 4.80 12.35 -7.39
CA ALA A 283 4.00 12.94 -8.46
C ALA A 283 3.36 14.27 -8.04
N LEU A 284 2.79 14.36 -6.84
CA LEU A 284 2.19 15.61 -6.32
C LEU A 284 3.22 16.74 -6.21
N TYR A 285 4.45 16.42 -5.81
CA TYR A 285 5.55 17.39 -5.82
C TYR A 285 5.85 17.89 -7.24
N LEU A 286 5.91 16.98 -8.22
CA LEU A 286 6.13 17.35 -9.63
C LEU A 286 4.91 18.09 -10.22
N VAL A 287 3.69 17.72 -9.86
CA VAL A 287 2.44 18.43 -10.26
C VAL A 287 2.45 19.87 -9.76
N TRP A 288 2.83 20.09 -8.50
CA TRP A 288 2.95 21.44 -7.97
C TRP A 288 3.92 22.27 -8.80
N ARG A 289 5.12 21.77 -9.07
CA ARG A 289 6.14 22.49 -9.85
C ARG A 289 5.71 22.68 -11.30
N PHE A 290 5.15 21.64 -11.90
CA PHE A 290 4.64 21.70 -13.28
C PHE A 290 3.55 22.73 -13.47
N CYS A 291 2.55 22.72 -12.57
CA CYS A 291 1.36 23.54 -12.70
C CYS A 291 1.53 24.93 -12.04
N MET A 292 1.93 24.95 -10.76
CA MET A 292 1.93 26.19 -9.96
C MET A 292 3.19 27.02 -10.13
N GLU A 293 4.32 26.39 -10.50
CA GLU A 293 5.61 27.05 -10.76
C GLU A 293 5.99 27.12 -12.25
N GLU A 294 5.09 26.63 -13.12
CA GLU A 294 5.19 26.76 -14.59
C GLU A 294 6.37 25.99 -15.22
N GLU A 295 6.91 24.99 -14.53
CA GLU A 295 7.97 24.15 -15.08
C GLU A 295 7.37 23.12 -16.05
N THR A 296 6.84 23.59 -17.17
CA THR A 296 6.08 22.75 -18.14
C THR A 296 6.86 21.55 -18.66
N ARG A 297 8.20 21.61 -18.70
CA ARG A 297 9.08 20.48 -19.10
C ARG A 297 8.93 19.24 -18.22
N LEU A 298 8.43 19.41 -16.96
CA LEU A 298 8.30 18.31 -15.99
C LEU A 298 7.22 17.30 -16.37
N TRP A 299 6.32 17.61 -17.31
CA TRP A 299 5.28 16.67 -17.76
C TRP A 299 5.85 15.30 -18.16
N ARG A 300 7.04 15.26 -18.80
CA ARG A 300 7.69 14.02 -19.26
C ARG A 300 8.10 13.12 -18.08
N TYR A 301 8.68 13.74 -17.06
CA TYR A 301 9.12 13.04 -15.85
C TYR A 301 7.92 12.60 -15.00
N LEU A 302 6.90 13.46 -14.92
CA LEU A 302 5.65 13.10 -14.26
C LEU A 302 4.97 11.91 -14.95
N ALA A 303 4.87 11.92 -16.28
CA ALA A 303 4.31 10.80 -17.03
C ALA A 303 5.11 9.52 -16.81
N LEU A 304 6.45 9.56 -16.93
CA LEU A 304 7.31 8.40 -16.68
C LEU A 304 7.12 7.83 -15.26
N LEU A 305 7.03 8.71 -14.26
CA LEU A 305 6.89 8.30 -12.85
C LEU A 305 5.60 7.53 -12.58
N VAL A 306 4.50 7.93 -13.20
CA VAL A 306 3.16 7.42 -12.85
C VAL A 306 2.66 6.30 -13.75
N LEU A 307 3.47 5.83 -14.71
CA LEU A 307 3.07 4.74 -15.61
C LEU A 307 2.51 3.52 -14.87
N PRO A 308 3.17 2.94 -13.85
CA PRO A 308 2.68 1.72 -13.19
C PRO A 308 1.58 1.97 -12.16
N LEU A 309 1.17 3.23 -11.92
CA LEU A 309 0.38 3.59 -10.75
C LEU A 309 -1.00 2.87 -10.66
N PRO A 310 -1.77 2.68 -11.75
CA PRO A 310 -3.06 1.97 -11.68
C PRO A 310 -2.93 0.53 -11.19
N LEU A 311 -1.96 -0.23 -11.70
CA LEU A 311 -1.72 -1.62 -11.30
C LEU A 311 -0.84 -1.74 -10.05
N MET A 312 -0.32 -0.63 -9.53
CA MET A 312 0.36 -0.55 -8.25
C MET A 312 -0.60 -0.18 -7.12
N HIS A 313 -1.46 0.84 -7.34
CA HIS A 313 -2.48 1.30 -6.39
C HIS A 313 -3.54 2.16 -7.08
N THR A 314 -4.67 1.57 -7.41
CA THR A 314 -5.75 2.22 -8.17
C THR A 314 -6.28 3.48 -7.50
N HIS A 315 -6.40 3.50 -6.15
CA HIS A 315 -6.83 4.69 -5.40
C HIS A 315 -5.87 5.87 -5.55
N SER A 316 -4.55 5.62 -5.55
CA SER A 316 -3.56 6.67 -5.80
C SER A 316 -3.64 7.22 -7.23
N ALA A 317 -3.92 6.37 -8.21
CA ALA A 317 -4.13 6.81 -9.59
C ALA A 317 -5.37 7.71 -9.70
N LEU A 318 -6.48 7.31 -9.09
CA LEU A 318 -7.71 8.11 -9.05
C LEU A 318 -7.52 9.45 -8.33
N ALA A 319 -6.85 9.45 -7.16
CA ALA A 319 -6.53 10.68 -6.44
C ALA A 319 -5.68 11.63 -7.29
N LEU A 320 -4.67 11.10 -7.99
CA LEU A 320 -3.84 11.90 -8.90
C LEU A 320 -4.65 12.51 -10.04
N VAL A 321 -5.57 11.76 -10.65
CA VAL A 321 -6.48 12.27 -11.70
C VAL A 321 -7.28 13.45 -11.20
N LEU A 322 -7.92 13.33 -10.04
CA LEU A 322 -8.76 14.40 -9.48
C LEU A 322 -7.96 15.66 -9.15
N ILE A 323 -6.75 15.49 -8.59
CA ILE A 323 -5.86 16.62 -8.32
C ILE A 323 -5.35 17.25 -9.63
N CYS A 324 -4.99 16.45 -10.63
CA CYS A 324 -4.58 16.94 -11.95
C CYS A 324 -5.73 17.65 -12.67
N LEU A 325 -6.98 17.20 -12.53
CA LEU A 325 -8.15 17.90 -13.07
C LEU A 325 -8.30 19.29 -12.43
N ALA A 326 -8.22 19.39 -11.11
CA ALA A 326 -8.26 20.69 -10.42
C ALA A 326 -7.12 21.63 -10.85
N CYS A 327 -5.90 21.09 -10.98
CA CYS A 327 -4.74 21.82 -11.49
C CYS A 327 -4.90 22.21 -12.97
N GLY A 328 -5.52 21.37 -13.78
CA GLY A 328 -5.86 21.67 -15.18
C GLY A 328 -6.87 22.79 -15.28
N VAL A 329 -7.91 22.78 -14.46
CA VAL A 329 -8.89 23.88 -14.37
C VAL A 329 -8.21 25.18 -13.94
N TYR A 330 -7.33 25.14 -12.92
CA TYR A 330 -6.51 26.30 -12.55
C TYR A 330 -5.71 26.84 -13.76
N THR A 331 -5.09 25.94 -14.52
CA THR A 331 -4.31 26.33 -15.70
C THR A 331 -5.19 27.02 -16.75
N LEU A 332 -6.38 26.49 -17.01
CA LEU A 332 -7.33 27.07 -17.98
C LEU A 332 -7.90 28.41 -17.54
N VAL A 333 -8.10 28.63 -16.24
CA VAL A 333 -8.70 29.85 -15.68
C VAL A 333 -7.65 30.93 -15.41
N CYS A 334 -6.52 30.54 -14.84
CA CYS A 334 -5.55 31.49 -14.28
C CYS A 334 -4.29 31.68 -15.13
N ARG A 335 -4.12 30.94 -16.26
CA ARG A 335 -2.93 31.00 -17.12
C ARG A 335 -3.27 31.38 -18.56
N PRO A 336 -2.32 31.95 -19.30
CA PRO A 336 -2.49 32.18 -20.74
C PRO A 336 -2.77 30.87 -21.48
N ARG A 337 -3.81 30.83 -22.31
CA ARG A 337 -4.22 29.65 -23.09
C ARG A 337 -3.35 29.45 -24.33
N THR A 338 -2.03 29.46 -24.17
CA THR A 338 -1.08 29.28 -25.27
C THR A 338 -0.77 27.79 -25.49
N LYS A 339 -0.33 27.42 -26.69
CA LYS A 339 0.11 26.06 -27.01
C LYS A 339 1.23 25.61 -26.05
N ALA A 340 2.14 26.50 -25.67
CA ALA A 340 3.25 26.21 -24.76
C ALA A 340 2.77 25.78 -23.35
N VAL A 341 1.62 26.29 -22.89
CA VAL A 341 1.02 25.97 -21.58
C VAL A 341 0.13 24.73 -21.68
N LEU A 342 -0.69 24.61 -22.74
CA LEU A 342 -1.70 23.56 -22.84
C LEU A 342 -1.17 22.23 -23.41
N ALA A 343 -0.24 22.27 -24.37
CA ALA A 343 0.27 21.04 -25.00
C ALA A 343 0.95 20.08 -23.99
N PRO A 344 1.74 20.53 -22.99
CA PRO A 344 2.27 19.64 -21.97
C PRO A 344 1.19 18.86 -21.19
N TRP A 345 0.05 19.47 -20.87
CA TRP A 345 -1.09 18.79 -20.27
C TRP A 345 -1.71 17.75 -21.22
N GLY A 346 -1.87 18.12 -22.50
CA GLY A 346 -2.38 17.20 -23.52
C GLY A 346 -1.49 15.98 -23.69
N TRP A 347 -0.17 16.17 -23.78
CA TRP A 347 0.78 15.07 -23.89
C TRP A 347 0.82 14.20 -22.62
N PHE A 348 0.80 14.81 -21.45
CA PHE A 348 0.72 14.06 -20.18
C PHE A 348 -0.54 13.18 -20.14
N ALA A 349 -1.70 13.77 -20.42
CA ALA A 349 -2.97 13.03 -20.42
C ALA A 349 -3.01 11.92 -21.47
N LEU A 350 -2.45 12.18 -22.68
CA LEU A 350 -2.41 11.19 -23.74
C LEU A 350 -1.52 9.99 -23.37
N VAL A 351 -0.30 10.24 -22.92
CA VAL A 351 0.66 9.16 -22.57
C VAL A 351 0.13 8.33 -21.41
N CYS A 352 -0.29 8.98 -20.32
CA CYS A 352 -0.82 8.26 -19.15
C CYS A 352 -2.15 7.57 -19.50
N GLY A 353 -3.06 8.24 -20.20
CA GLY A 353 -4.36 7.69 -20.57
C GLY A 353 -4.25 6.43 -21.43
N VAL A 354 -3.35 6.41 -22.42
CA VAL A 354 -3.14 5.23 -23.27
C VAL A 354 -2.55 4.07 -22.46
N VAL A 355 -1.48 4.31 -21.68
CA VAL A 355 -0.84 3.24 -20.90
C VAL A 355 -1.79 2.71 -19.83
N TRP A 356 -2.43 3.58 -19.05
CA TRP A 356 -3.37 3.20 -18.00
C TRP A 356 -4.59 2.46 -18.54
N LEU A 357 -5.11 2.86 -19.71
CA LEU A 357 -6.20 2.13 -20.35
C LEU A 357 -5.79 0.70 -20.71
N VAL A 358 -4.58 0.51 -21.27
CA VAL A 358 -4.06 -0.83 -21.59
C VAL A 358 -3.85 -1.66 -20.33
N GLU A 359 -3.28 -1.08 -19.28
CA GLU A 359 -3.06 -1.76 -18.01
C GLU A 359 -4.36 -2.23 -17.35
N MET A 360 -5.37 -1.35 -17.31
CA MET A 360 -6.62 -1.61 -16.59
C MET A 360 -7.63 -2.43 -17.41
N TRP A 361 -7.51 -2.48 -18.73
CA TRP A 361 -8.53 -3.08 -19.60
C TRP A 361 -8.75 -4.57 -19.33
N ASN A 362 -7.68 -5.34 -19.27
CA ASN A 362 -7.73 -6.79 -19.05
C ASN A 362 -7.57 -7.21 -17.57
N THR A 363 -7.52 -6.26 -16.66
CA THR A 363 -7.36 -6.48 -15.23
C THR A 363 -8.56 -5.92 -14.47
N VAL A 364 -8.48 -4.70 -14.00
CA VAL A 364 -9.51 -4.07 -13.16
C VAL A 364 -10.87 -3.99 -13.85
N PHE A 365 -10.93 -3.53 -15.10
CA PHE A 365 -12.22 -3.42 -15.79
C PHE A 365 -12.84 -4.77 -16.17
N ALA A 366 -12.04 -5.73 -16.55
CA ALA A 366 -12.54 -7.06 -16.86
C ALA A 366 -13.12 -7.76 -15.63
N GLN A 367 -12.46 -7.64 -14.47
CA GLN A 367 -12.97 -8.19 -13.22
C GLN A 367 -14.27 -7.51 -12.78
N SER A 368 -14.40 -6.19 -12.93
CA SER A 368 -15.61 -5.46 -12.56
C SER A 368 -16.83 -5.82 -13.43
N LEU A 369 -16.62 -6.40 -14.61
CA LEU A 369 -17.71 -6.90 -15.47
C LEU A 369 -18.16 -8.31 -15.07
N ASP A 370 -17.27 -9.13 -14.57
CA ASP A 370 -17.52 -10.53 -14.18
C ASP A 370 -17.92 -10.66 -12.69
N GLY A 371 -17.63 -9.64 -11.88
CA GLY A 371 -17.81 -9.65 -10.42
C GLY A 371 -19.08 -8.95 -9.96
N GLN A 372 -19.30 -8.96 -8.65
CA GLN A 372 -20.36 -8.23 -7.99
C GLN A 372 -20.17 -6.71 -8.13
N HIS A 373 -21.24 -5.92 -7.95
CA HIS A 373 -21.26 -4.48 -8.13
C HIS A 373 -20.09 -3.75 -7.45
N MET A 374 -19.00 -3.55 -8.19
CA MET A 374 -17.82 -2.83 -7.72
C MET A 374 -18.09 -1.34 -7.50
N LEU A 375 -18.98 -0.75 -8.33
CA LEU A 375 -19.31 0.67 -8.27
C LEU A 375 -20.73 0.84 -7.72
N ARG A 376 -20.87 1.50 -6.58
CA ARG A 376 -22.18 1.80 -5.98
C ARG A 376 -22.21 3.18 -5.34
N LEU A 377 -23.40 3.76 -5.29
CA LEU A 377 -23.65 4.97 -4.51
C LEU A 377 -23.79 4.58 -3.03
N HIS A 378 -23.12 5.31 -2.18
CA HIS A 378 -23.16 5.16 -0.74
C HIS A 378 -22.97 6.53 -0.10
N LEU A 379 -23.66 6.83 0.97
CA LEU A 379 -23.56 8.13 1.64
C LEU A 379 -22.73 8.00 2.91
N ASP A 380 -21.78 8.93 3.08
CA ASP A 380 -21.01 9.11 4.31
C ASP A 380 -20.10 7.91 4.65
N TRP A 381 -19.27 7.54 3.67
CA TRP A 381 -18.20 6.54 3.83
C TRP A 381 -18.62 5.34 4.70
N ILE A 382 -17.91 5.04 5.81
CA ILE A 382 -18.20 3.91 6.73
C ILE A 382 -19.20 4.29 7.83
N ASN A 383 -19.51 5.57 8.01
CA ASN A 383 -20.50 6.07 8.95
C ASN A 383 -21.93 5.84 8.47
N GLY A 384 -22.13 5.83 7.16
CA GLY A 384 -23.40 5.51 6.54
C GLY A 384 -23.74 4.03 6.64
N GLN A 385 -25.03 3.72 6.71
CA GLN A 385 -25.58 2.37 6.70
C GLN A 385 -26.37 2.13 5.41
N ASP A 386 -26.57 0.86 5.06
CA ASP A 386 -27.27 0.48 3.82
C ASP A 386 -28.75 0.92 3.80
N ASP A 387 -29.35 1.17 4.96
CA ASP A 387 -30.71 1.72 5.10
C ASP A 387 -30.78 3.25 4.97
N GLY A 388 -29.64 3.91 4.71
CA GLY A 388 -29.53 5.36 4.57
C GLY A 388 -29.43 6.12 5.89
N THR A 389 -29.38 5.42 7.04
CA THR A 389 -29.13 6.07 8.33
C THR A 389 -27.63 6.27 8.56
N LEU A 390 -27.28 7.11 9.54
CA LEU A 390 -25.91 7.35 9.96
C LEU A 390 -25.69 6.77 11.37
N LYS A 391 -24.53 6.13 11.61
CA LYS A 391 -24.14 5.66 12.94
C LYS A 391 -23.95 6.83 13.91
N ASP A 392 -23.29 7.89 13.43
CA ASP A 392 -23.07 9.14 14.13
C ASP A 392 -23.52 10.33 13.30
N ASN A 393 -23.77 11.49 13.93
CA ASN A 393 -23.89 12.73 13.19
C ASN A 393 -22.66 12.96 12.33
N TYR A 394 -22.84 13.36 11.06
CA TYR A 394 -21.78 13.54 10.06
C TYR A 394 -20.57 14.32 10.58
N PHE A 395 -20.82 15.52 11.15
CA PHE A 395 -19.72 16.35 11.65
C PHE A 395 -19.04 15.76 12.88
N TRP A 396 -19.82 15.15 13.76
CA TRP A 396 -19.29 14.51 14.96
C TRP A 396 -18.42 13.30 14.60
N PHE A 397 -18.81 12.51 13.61
CA PHE A 397 -18.00 11.40 13.10
C PHE A 397 -16.60 11.87 12.70
N TYR A 398 -16.49 12.91 11.88
CA TYR A 398 -15.19 13.43 11.47
C TYR A 398 -14.43 14.13 12.59
N ILE A 399 -15.12 14.82 13.50
CA ILE A 399 -14.48 15.45 14.67
C ILE A 399 -13.82 14.38 15.54
N LYS A 400 -14.53 13.32 15.89
CA LYS A 400 -13.96 12.28 16.77
C LYS A 400 -12.89 11.41 16.09
N ASN A 401 -12.94 11.26 14.77
CA ASN A 401 -12.01 10.46 13.98
C ASN A 401 -10.75 11.22 13.54
N ILE A 402 -10.86 12.47 13.08
CA ILE A 402 -9.74 13.28 12.56
C ILE A 402 -9.31 14.37 13.55
N GLY A 403 -10.22 14.81 14.42
CA GLY A 403 -9.91 15.73 15.52
C GLY A 403 -9.57 17.14 15.06
N LEU A 404 -8.48 17.68 15.62
CA LEU A 404 -8.07 19.07 15.45
C LEU A 404 -7.89 19.49 13.99
N VAL A 405 -7.37 18.60 13.16
CA VAL A 405 -7.16 18.91 11.74
C VAL A 405 -8.50 19.20 11.06
N TYR A 406 -9.51 18.37 11.30
CA TYR A 406 -10.84 18.57 10.72
C TYR A 406 -11.50 19.88 11.20
N LEU A 407 -11.43 20.16 12.51
CA LEU A 407 -11.97 21.38 13.10
C LEU A 407 -11.36 22.66 12.51
N LEU A 408 -10.10 22.62 12.11
CA LEU A 408 -9.36 23.76 11.59
C LEU A 408 -9.36 23.86 10.06
N LEU A 409 -9.97 22.90 9.32
CA LEU A 409 -9.94 22.92 7.85
C LEU A 409 -10.57 24.18 7.25
N ILE A 410 -11.74 24.60 7.75
CA ILE A 410 -12.45 25.77 7.22
C ILE A 410 -11.61 27.05 7.41
N PRO A 411 -11.18 27.42 8.63
CA PRO A 411 -10.32 28.60 8.79
C PRO A 411 -8.98 28.45 8.05
N ALA A 412 -8.42 27.24 7.95
CA ALA A 412 -7.18 27.01 7.21
C ALA A 412 -7.35 27.23 5.70
N PHE A 413 -8.48 26.83 5.12
CA PHE A 413 -8.80 27.09 3.72
C PHE A 413 -8.87 28.59 3.41
N PHE A 414 -9.55 29.37 4.26
CA PHE A 414 -9.62 30.84 4.08
C PHE A 414 -8.29 31.54 4.32
N HIS A 415 -7.44 31.01 5.19
CA HIS A 415 -6.09 31.50 5.43
C HIS A 415 -5.12 31.18 4.27
N ALA A 416 -5.35 30.10 3.54
CA ALA A 416 -4.46 29.60 2.50
C ALA A 416 -4.32 30.56 1.31
N LYS A 417 -3.14 30.54 0.66
CA LYS A 417 -2.87 31.29 -0.57
C LYS A 417 -3.68 30.72 -1.75
N PRO A 418 -3.99 31.53 -2.78
CA PRO A 418 -4.80 31.06 -3.93
C PRO A 418 -4.31 29.76 -4.56
N LYS A 419 -3.00 29.60 -4.82
CA LYS A 419 -2.43 28.36 -5.39
C LYS A 419 -2.65 27.14 -4.50
N GLN A 420 -2.57 27.34 -3.17
CA GLN A 420 -2.82 26.26 -2.18
C GLN A 420 -4.30 25.85 -2.16
N ARG A 421 -5.21 26.82 -2.29
CA ARG A 421 -6.66 26.54 -2.39
C ARG A 421 -7.00 25.76 -3.64
N TRP A 422 -6.36 26.06 -4.78
CA TRP A 422 -6.56 25.30 -6.00
C TRP A 422 -6.05 23.86 -5.88
N LEU A 423 -4.89 23.64 -5.27
CA LEU A 423 -4.41 22.29 -4.97
C LEU A 423 -5.38 21.55 -4.05
N TYR A 424 -5.85 22.21 -2.98
CA TYR A 424 -6.84 21.64 -2.05
C TYR A 424 -8.21 21.40 -2.71
N GLY A 425 -8.54 22.12 -3.78
CA GLY A 425 -9.72 21.87 -4.60
C GLY A 425 -9.76 20.45 -5.18
N GLY A 426 -8.60 19.90 -5.56
CA GLY A 426 -8.47 18.49 -5.90
C GLY A 426 -8.75 17.56 -4.71
N GLY A 427 -8.32 17.94 -3.52
CA GLY A 427 -8.66 17.23 -2.28
C GLY A 427 -10.16 17.26 -1.97
N LEU A 428 -10.83 18.39 -2.18
CA LEU A 428 -12.29 18.46 -2.02
C LEU A 428 -13.02 17.57 -3.04
N ALA A 429 -12.53 17.49 -4.27
CA ALA A 429 -13.09 16.56 -5.27
C ALA A 429 -12.93 15.10 -4.82
N ILE A 430 -11.78 14.75 -4.21
CA ILE A 430 -11.56 13.43 -3.62
C ILE A 430 -12.53 13.18 -2.47
N LEU A 431 -12.69 14.13 -1.54
CA LEU A 431 -13.64 14.01 -0.42
C LEU A 431 -15.05 13.73 -0.94
N VAL A 432 -15.56 14.59 -1.84
CA VAL A 432 -16.92 14.44 -2.40
C VAL A 432 -17.07 13.07 -3.07
N LEU A 433 -16.09 12.66 -3.87
CA LEU A 433 -16.17 11.36 -4.54
C LEU A 433 -16.18 10.19 -3.54
N ALA A 434 -15.30 10.21 -2.54
CA ALA A 434 -15.18 9.14 -1.54
C ALA A 434 -16.37 9.06 -0.58
N GLU A 435 -17.11 10.17 -0.39
CA GLU A 435 -18.33 10.22 0.42
C GLU A 435 -19.55 9.64 -0.27
N PHE A 436 -19.60 9.69 -1.60
CA PHE A 436 -20.80 9.31 -2.35
C PHE A 436 -20.62 8.07 -3.23
N VAL A 437 -19.38 7.63 -3.46
CA VAL A 437 -19.10 6.53 -4.38
C VAL A 437 -18.14 5.53 -3.74
N VAL A 438 -18.54 4.27 -3.74
CA VAL A 438 -17.68 3.14 -3.36
C VAL A 438 -17.26 2.40 -4.63
N PHE A 439 -15.97 2.08 -4.74
CA PHE A 439 -15.34 1.50 -5.93
C PHE A 439 -15.03 0.01 -5.80
N GLN A 440 -15.27 -0.56 -4.65
CA GLN A 440 -15.01 -1.96 -4.32
C GLN A 440 -16.00 -2.45 -3.25
N PRO A 441 -16.08 -3.77 -3.01
CA PRO A 441 -17.01 -4.32 -2.02
C PRO A 441 -16.79 -3.78 -0.59
N ASN A 442 -15.54 -3.52 -0.21
CA ASN A 442 -15.21 -2.98 1.12
C ASN A 442 -15.32 -1.44 1.14
N ASN A 443 -16.37 -0.90 1.75
CA ASN A 443 -16.56 0.56 1.92
C ASN A 443 -15.38 1.23 2.63
N TYR A 444 -14.76 0.51 3.57
CA TYR A 444 -13.65 1.02 4.38
C TYR A 444 -12.48 1.51 3.52
N ASP A 445 -12.23 0.86 2.40
CA ASP A 445 -11.09 1.14 1.52
C ASP A 445 -11.10 2.52 0.86
N ASN A 446 -12.22 3.23 0.87
CA ASN A 446 -12.26 4.65 0.51
C ASN A 446 -11.39 5.53 1.43
N ASN A 447 -10.97 5.01 2.60
CA ASN A 447 -9.99 5.69 3.47
C ASN A 447 -8.72 6.06 2.70
N LYS A 448 -8.27 5.21 1.75
CA LYS A 448 -7.07 5.42 0.93
C LYS A 448 -7.16 6.69 0.06
N LEU A 449 -8.37 7.07 -0.36
CA LEU A 449 -8.67 8.36 -0.99
C LEU A 449 -8.75 9.48 0.04
N LEU A 450 -9.49 9.27 1.12
CA LEU A 450 -9.69 10.26 2.18
C LEU A 450 -8.36 10.68 2.84
N TYR A 451 -7.36 9.78 2.95
CA TYR A 451 -6.03 10.17 3.42
C TYR A 451 -5.32 11.15 2.49
N ILE A 452 -5.56 11.13 1.19
CA ILE A 452 -4.96 12.12 0.27
C ILE A 452 -5.63 13.50 0.42
N TRP A 453 -6.96 13.54 0.60
CA TRP A 453 -7.64 14.76 1.02
C TRP A 453 -7.10 15.29 2.34
N HIS A 454 -6.95 14.42 3.34
CA HIS A 454 -6.41 14.76 4.66
C HIS A 454 -4.97 15.27 4.60
N LEU A 455 -4.10 14.66 3.78
CA LEU A 455 -2.74 15.14 3.54
C LEU A 455 -2.74 16.60 3.11
N LEU A 456 -3.57 16.95 2.12
CA LEU A 456 -3.69 18.33 1.63
C LEU A 456 -4.28 19.26 2.71
N GLY A 457 -5.20 18.77 3.54
CA GLY A 457 -5.73 19.45 4.71
C GLY A 457 -4.66 19.75 5.76
N CYS A 458 -3.80 18.76 6.06
CA CYS A 458 -2.67 18.94 6.99
C CYS A 458 -1.71 20.05 6.54
N LEU A 459 -1.48 20.22 5.23
CA LEU A 459 -0.68 21.34 4.72
C LEU A 459 -1.30 22.68 5.11
N LEU A 460 -2.61 22.85 4.91
CA LEU A 460 -3.30 24.10 5.19
C LEU A 460 -3.35 24.38 6.70
N VAL A 461 -3.67 23.37 7.50
CA VAL A 461 -3.78 23.51 8.96
C VAL A 461 -2.42 23.80 9.60
N ALA A 462 -1.35 23.14 9.14
CA ALA A 462 0.00 23.44 9.60
C ALA A 462 0.40 24.88 9.30
N SER A 463 0.05 25.40 8.11
CA SER A 463 0.28 26.81 7.78
C SER A 463 -0.48 27.76 8.70
N LEU A 464 -1.78 27.50 8.92
CA LEU A 464 -2.62 28.28 9.81
C LEU A 464 -2.06 28.34 11.24
N LEU A 465 -1.78 27.18 11.83
CA LEU A 465 -1.29 27.07 13.20
C LEU A 465 0.05 27.81 13.39
N MET A 466 1.00 27.56 12.50
CA MET A 466 2.30 28.23 12.59
C MET A 466 2.19 29.75 12.45
N ASP A 467 1.32 30.24 11.56
CA ASP A 467 1.11 31.69 11.38
C ASP A 467 0.32 32.32 12.54
N TRP A 468 -0.64 31.61 13.15
CA TRP A 468 -1.35 32.07 14.34
C TRP A 468 -0.41 32.18 15.53
N PHE A 469 0.33 31.11 15.83
CA PHE A 469 1.25 31.11 16.97
C PHE A 469 2.44 32.05 16.77
N SER A 470 2.85 32.37 15.54
CA SER A 470 3.89 33.36 15.28
C SER A 470 3.53 34.76 15.75
N LYS A 471 2.22 35.07 15.87
CA LYS A 471 1.72 36.36 16.37
C LYS A 471 1.79 36.48 17.90
N VAL A 472 1.95 35.37 18.61
CA VAL A 472 2.12 35.37 20.07
C VAL A 472 3.54 35.82 20.40
N ARG A 473 3.68 37.00 20.99
CA ARG A 473 4.99 37.63 21.25
C ARG A 473 5.82 36.89 22.29
N ALA A 474 5.17 36.38 23.35
CA ALA A 474 5.86 35.63 24.41
C ALA A 474 6.19 34.20 23.95
N ILE A 475 7.47 33.91 23.77
CA ILE A 475 7.97 32.60 23.29
C ILE A 475 7.44 31.41 24.11
N PRO A 476 7.41 31.44 25.47
CA PRO A 476 6.89 30.32 26.25
C PRO A 476 5.41 30.00 25.94
N TRP A 477 4.56 31.02 25.84
CA TRP A 477 3.14 30.83 25.52
C TRP A 477 2.91 30.34 24.10
N ARG A 478 3.73 30.82 23.14
CA ARG A 478 3.74 30.31 21.77
C ARG A 478 4.09 28.84 21.72
N ALA A 479 5.17 28.44 22.40
CA ALA A 479 5.61 27.05 22.46
C ALA A 479 4.57 26.18 23.16
N LEU A 480 4.05 26.61 24.31
CA LEU A 480 3.03 25.87 25.06
C LEU A 480 1.77 25.64 24.21
N GLY A 481 1.25 26.69 23.55
CA GLY A 481 0.07 26.58 22.71
C GLY A 481 0.26 25.62 21.52
N LEU A 482 1.42 25.69 20.84
CA LEU A 482 1.73 24.77 19.75
C LEU A 482 1.91 23.32 20.25
N CYS A 483 2.62 23.13 21.37
CA CYS A 483 2.76 21.80 21.99
C CYS A 483 1.41 21.20 22.40
N LEU A 484 0.49 22.01 22.94
CA LEU A 484 -0.85 21.57 23.29
C LEU A 484 -1.66 21.14 22.06
N CYS A 485 -1.60 21.93 20.98
CA CYS A 485 -2.23 21.53 19.71
C CYS A 485 -1.65 20.23 19.15
N CYS A 486 -0.32 20.09 19.18
CA CYS A 486 0.34 18.85 18.76
C CYS A 486 -0.06 17.67 19.65
N PHE A 487 -0.09 17.84 20.97
CA PHE A 487 -0.53 16.81 21.90
C PHE A 487 -1.96 16.36 21.59
N ILE A 488 -2.90 17.29 21.49
CA ILE A 488 -4.31 16.97 21.20
C ILE A 488 -4.44 16.26 19.85
N ALA A 489 -3.69 16.68 18.83
CA ALA A 489 -3.79 16.14 17.49
C ALA A 489 -3.12 14.77 17.32
N MET A 490 -2.15 14.39 18.18
CA MET A 490 -1.27 13.24 17.93
C MET A 490 -1.34 12.18 19.04
N PHE A 491 -1.91 12.48 20.18
CA PHE A 491 -1.85 11.59 21.37
C PHE A 491 -2.45 10.21 21.10
N GLY A 492 -3.60 10.15 20.40
CA GLY A 492 -4.21 8.87 20.02
C GLY A 492 -3.28 8.01 19.14
N SER A 493 -2.63 8.60 18.15
CA SER A 493 -1.66 7.89 17.30
C SER A 493 -0.41 7.48 18.07
N VAL A 494 0.07 8.29 19.01
CA VAL A 494 1.23 7.90 19.84
C VAL A 494 0.91 6.64 20.64
N LEU A 495 -0.28 6.57 21.24
CA LEU A 495 -0.73 5.38 21.97
C LEU A 495 -0.90 4.18 21.04
N THR A 496 -1.49 4.36 19.85
CA THR A 496 -1.66 3.29 18.85
C THR A 496 -0.31 2.75 18.37
N VAL A 497 0.63 3.62 18.02
CA VAL A 497 1.98 3.20 17.61
C VAL A 497 2.71 2.51 18.77
N GLY A 498 2.53 3.01 20.01
CA GLY A 498 3.06 2.36 21.20
C GLY A 498 2.48 0.96 21.42
N ARG A 499 1.17 0.79 21.18
CA ARG A 499 0.52 -0.54 21.23
C ARG A 499 1.09 -1.47 20.15
N GLU A 500 1.22 -0.98 18.94
CA GLU A 500 1.77 -1.76 17.84
C GLU A 500 3.21 -2.19 18.12
N ALA A 501 4.03 -1.29 18.65
CA ALA A 501 5.42 -1.59 18.99
C ALA A 501 5.58 -2.69 20.07
N LEU A 502 4.54 -2.91 20.88
CA LEU A 502 4.50 -3.97 21.90
C LEU A 502 3.77 -5.23 21.43
N SER A 503 3.14 -5.19 20.24
CA SER A 503 2.41 -6.35 19.73
C SER A 503 3.36 -7.41 19.19
N ASP A 504 3.07 -8.66 19.54
CA ASP A 504 3.79 -9.84 19.05
C ASP A 504 2.79 -10.99 18.94
N TYR A 505 2.54 -11.41 17.69
CA TYR A 505 1.60 -12.48 17.38
C TYR A 505 2.28 -13.55 16.55
N TRP A 506 2.12 -14.77 17.00
CA TRP A 506 2.52 -15.94 16.26
C TRP A 506 1.66 -16.08 14.99
N GLN A 507 2.28 -16.25 13.84
CA GLN A 507 1.60 -16.29 12.55
C GLN A 507 1.74 -17.66 11.85
N TRP A 508 2.95 -18.20 11.76
CA TRP A 508 3.21 -19.54 11.22
C TRP A 508 4.21 -20.28 12.07
N SER A 509 3.93 -21.56 12.32
CA SER A 509 4.79 -22.44 13.08
C SER A 509 6.05 -22.85 12.29
N ALA A 510 7.02 -23.41 13.00
CA ALA A 510 8.15 -24.06 12.37
C ALA A 510 7.70 -25.22 11.45
N ASP A 511 6.64 -25.94 11.81
CA ASP A 511 6.07 -27.02 10.99
C ASP A 511 5.39 -26.48 9.73
N ASP A 512 4.67 -25.36 9.79
CA ASP A 512 4.10 -24.69 8.62
C ASP A 512 5.18 -24.22 7.65
N ILE A 513 6.27 -23.69 8.17
CA ILE A 513 7.43 -23.25 7.38
C ILE A 513 8.12 -24.48 6.75
N ALA A 514 8.28 -25.57 7.49
CA ALA A 514 8.87 -26.80 6.97
C ALA A 514 7.98 -27.42 5.87
N MET A 515 6.66 -27.44 6.06
CA MET A 515 5.70 -27.91 5.06
C MET A 515 5.77 -27.06 3.79
N ALA A 516 5.78 -25.75 3.92
CA ALA A 516 5.86 -24.82 2.79
C ALA A 516 7.17 -25.01 1.99
N ASN A 517 8.30 -25.18 2.68
CA ASN A 517 9.58 -25.47 2.03
C ASN A 517 9.55 -26.81 1.28
N TYR A 518 8.94 -27.84 1.89
CA TYR A 518 8.79 -29.14 1.22
C TYR A 518 7.93 -29.02 -0.05
N ILE A 519 6.83 -28.25 0.01
CA ILE A 519 5.98 -27.96 -1.15
C ILE A 519 6.76 -27.19 -2.23
N ASP A 520 7.56 -26.20 -1.85
CA ASP A 520 8.39 -25.44 -2.79
C ASP A 520 9.37 -26.33 -3.56
N ASP A 521 9.97 -27.30 -2.88
CA ASP A 521 11.00 -28.18 -3.45
C ASP A 521 10.42 -29.36 -4.27
N ASN A 522 9.19 -29.80 -3.97
CA ASN A 522 8.69 -31.10 -4.46
C ASN A 522 7.35 -31.03 -5.22
N ALA A 523 6.56 -29.94 -5.11
CA ALA A 523 5.31 -29.82 -5.84
C ALA A 523 5.49 -29.08 -7.16
N GLU A 524 4.67 -29.41 -8.15
CA GLU A 524 4.58 -28.72 -9.42
C GLU A 524 4.21 -27.23 -9.20
N THR A 525 4.72 -26.34 -10.06
CA THR A 525 4.56 -24.89 -9.87
C THR A 525 3.13 -24.40 -10.08
N ASP A 526 2.32 -25.12 -10.83
CA ASP A 526 0.92 -24.83 -11.14
C ASP A 526 -0.07 -25.74 -10.42
N ALA A 527 0.42 -26.61 -9.51
CA ALA A 527 -0.40 -27.50 -8.71
C ALA A 527 -1.51 -26.78 -7.93
N VAL A 528 -2.68 -27.42 -7.87
CA VAL A 528 -3.85 -26.96 -7.13
C VAL A 528 -4.03 -27.81 -5.88
N PHE A 529 -4.08 -27.15 -4.74
CA PHE A 529 -4.27 -27.80 -3.46
C PHE A 529 -5.71 -27.63 -2.95
N LEU A 530 -6.28 -28.68 -2.44
CA LEU A 530 -7.44 -28.61 -1.55
C LEU A 530 -6.94 -28.31 -0.14
N THR A 531 -7.35 -27.16 0.40
CA THR A 531 -7.03 -26.69 1.74
C THR A 531 -8.29 -26.12 2.39
N SER A 532 -8.25 -25.83 3.68
CA SER A 532 -9.27 -24.97 4.29
C SER A 532 -9.16 -23.51 3.79
N ASP A 533 -10.18 -22.70 4.08
CA ASP A 533 -10.25 -21.29 3.74
C ASP A 533 -9.54 -20.36 4.75
N SER A 534 -8.55 -20.87 5.47
CA SER A 534 -7.73 -20.07 6.40
C SER A 534 -7.03 -18.92 5.68
N HIS A 535 -7.10 -17.71 6.23
CA HIS A 535 -6.34 -16.57 5.73
C HIS A 535 -4.82 -16.72 5.93
N LEU A 536 -4.39 -17.63 6.80
CA LEU A 536 -2.98 -17.95 7.06
C LEU A 536 -2.51 -19.24 6.35
N CYS A 537 -3.29 -19.76 5.40
CA CYS A 537 -2.96 -21.02 4.70
C CYS A 537 -1.51 -21.06 4.20
N PRO A 538 -0.63 -21.92 4.75
CA PRO A 538 0.81 -21.92 4.40
C PRO A 538 1.07 -22.31 2.96
N VAL A 539 0.23 -23.17 2.37
CA VAL A 539 0.31 -23.59 0.96
C VAL A 539 0.26 -22.40 0.01
N PHE A 540 -0.67 -21.46 0.27
CA PHE A 540 -0.76 -20.24 -0.50
C PHE A 540 0.25 -19.20 -0.03
N SER A 541 0.24 -18.86 1.28
CA SER A 541 1.00 -17.70 1.79
C SER A 541 2.51 -17.91 1.75
N LEU A 542 3.00 -19.11 2.11
CA LEU A 542 4.43 -19.40 2.21
C LEU A 542 4.98 -20.11 0.97
N ALA A 543 4.21 -21.02 0.37
CA ALA A 543 4.65 -21.76 -0.82
C ALA A 543 4.13 -21.19 -2.16
N GLY A 544 3.16 -20.26 -2.13
CA GLY A 544 2.65 -19.59 -3.34
C GLY A 544 1.91 -20.50 -4.30
N ARG A 545 1.42 -21.66 -3.85
CA ARG A 545 0.64 -22.57 -4.68
C ARG A 545 -0.81 -22.13 -4.76
N ARG A 546 -1.50 -22.58 -5.81
CA ARG A 546 -2.93 -22.33 -6.00
C ARG A 546 -3.73 -23.20 -5.03
N ILE A 547 -4.85 -22.66 -4.53
CA ILE A 547 -5.78 -23.39 -3.68
C ILE A 547 -7.19 -23.32 -4.25
N LEU A 548 -8.02 -24.33 -3.93
CA LEU A 548 -9.39 -24.40 -4.44
C LEU A 548 -10.25 -23.25 -3.95
N CYS A 549 -10.21 -22.96 -2.64
CA CYS A 549 -10.94 -21.86 -2.03
C CYS A 549 -10.10 -21.24 -0.92
N GLY A 550 -9.73 -19.97 -1.07
CA GLY A 550 -9.05 -19.20 -0.04
C GLY A 550 -10.02 -18.46 0.87
N SER A 551 -9.46 -17.64 1.76
CA SER A 551 -10.25 -16.84 2.71
C SER A 551 -11.34 -16.04 2.02
N GLY A 552 -12.60 -16.30 2.42
CA GLY A 552 -13.76 -15.64 1.85
C GLY A 552 -13.70 -14.11 1.96
N SER A 553 -13.09 -13.57 3.02
CA SER A 553 -12.90 -12.11 3.15
C SER A 553 -11.97 -11.56 2.06
N PHE A 554 -10.84 -12.20 1.76
CA PHE A 554 -9.96 -11.75 0.68
C PHE A 554 -10.65 -11.83 -0.68
N VAL A 555 -11.27 -12.97 -0.97
CA VAL A 555 -11.93 -13.19 -2.27
C VAL A 555 -13.09 -12.22 -2.47
N TYR A 556 -13.93 -12.02 -1.44
CA TYR A 556 -15.04 -11.08 -1.48
C TYR A 556 -14.58 -9.64 -1.67
N TYR A 557 -13.56 -9.19 -0.92
CA TYR A 557 -13.06 -7.82 -1.04
C TYR A 557 -12.32 -7.56 -2.36
N HIS A 558 -11.86 -8.61 -3.02
CA HIS A 558 -11.36 -8.52 -4.40
C HIS A 558 -12.50 -8.53 -5.44
N GLY A 559 -13.77 -8.54 -5.03
CA GLY A 559 -14.94 -8.46 -5.91
C GLY A 559 -15.30 -9.77 -6.60
N MET A 560 -14.89 -10.92 -6.06
CA MET A 560 -15.14 -12.22 -6.65
C MET A 560 -16.20 -13.02 -5.87
N ASN A 561 -16.99 -13.82 -6.60
CA ASN A 561 -17.90 -14.80 -6.01
C ASN A 561 -17.14 -16.13 -5.82
N TYR A 562 -17.19 -16.67 -4.62
CA TYR A 562 -16.49 -17.91 -4.25
C TYR A 562 -17.43 -19.02 -3.75
N THR A 563 -18.73 -18.85 -3.94
CA THR A 563 -19.74 -19.77 -3.39
C THR A 563 -19.60 -21.18 -3.94
N ALA A 564 -19.27 -21.33 -5.23
CA ALA A 564 -19.09 -22.62 -5.86
C ALA A 564 -17.86 -23.36 -5.32
N GLU A 565 -16.73 -22.66 -5.20
CA GLU A 565 -15.46 -23.19 -4.70
C GLU A 565 -15.54 -23.52 -3.21
N TYR A 566 -16.21 -22.70 -2.43
CA TYR A 566 -16.45 -22.92 -1.01
C TYR A 566 -17.30 -24.19 -0.77
N ASN A 567 -18.39 -24.34 -1.51
CA ASN A 567 -19.23 -25.52 -1.41
C ASN A 567 -18.49 -26.78 -1.88
N ALA A 568 -17.70 -26.68 -2.95
CA ALA A 568 -16.89 -27.78 -3.43
C ALA A 568 -15.80 -28.19 -2.43
N MET A 569 -15.15 -27.24 -1.77
CA MET A 569 -14.18 -27.49 -0.70
C MET A 569 -14.82 -28.32 0.42
N HIS A 570 -15.98 -27.91 0.93
CA HIS A 570 -16.71 -28.64 1.95
C HIS A 570 -17.12 -30.04 1.48
N GLN A 571 -17.69 -30.16 0.27
CA GLN A 571 -18.07 -31.45 -0.30
C GLN A 571 -16.88 -32.41 -0.40
N LEU A 572 -15.74 -31.90 -0.91
CA LEU A 572 -14.55 -32.75 -1.10
C LEU A 572 -13.94 -33.20 0.23
N TYR A 573 -14.07 -32.43 1.32
CA TYR A 573 -13.63 -32.91 2.62
C TYR A 573 -14.64 -33.84 3.31
N GLU A 574 -15.95 -33.57 3.21
CA GLU A 574 -16.99 -34.29 3.96
C GLU A 574 -17.52 -35.52 3.23
N ASN A 575 -17.61 -35.45 1.90
CA ASN A 575 -18.12 -36.52 1.03
C ASN A 575 -17.27 -36.61 -0.25
N PRO A 576 -15.99 -36.98 -0.13
CA PRO A 576 -15.07 -36.97 -1.25
C PRO A 576 -15.44 -37.96 -2.35
N ASP A 577 -15.23 -37.57 -3.60
CA ASP A 577 -15.35 -38.43 -4.77
C ASP A 577 -14.31 -38.06 -5.85
N GLU A 578 -13.91 -39.06 -6.64
CA GLU A 578 -12.86 -38.93 -7.66
C GLU A 578 -13.28 -37.99 -8.82
N VAL A 579 -14.58 -37.96 -9.15
CA VAL A 579 -15.09 -37.14 -10.26
C VAL A 579 -14.98 -35.68 -9.94
N SER A 580 -15.39 -35.30 -8.73
CA SER A 580 -15.29 -33.91 -8.23
C SER A 580 -13.83 -33.48 -8.08
N LEU A 581 -12.94 -34.32 -7.57
CA LEU A 581 -11.50 -34.02 -7.50
C LEU A 581 -10.92 -33.76 -8.91
N ALA A 582 -11.25 -34.58 -9.89
CA ALA A 582 -10.81 -34.37 -11.27
C ALA A 582 -11.44 -33.15 -11.92
N GLN A 583 -12.72 -32.88 -11.66
CA GLN A 583 -13.42 -31.69 -12.18
C GLN A 583 -12.77 -30.36 -11.70
N TRP A 584 -12.35 -30.32 -10.44
CA TRP A 584 -11.69 -29.15 -9.88
C TRP A 584 -10.17 -29.14 -10.11
N GLY A 585 -9.62 -30.18 -10.69
CA GLY A 585 -8.19 -30.32 -10.99
C GLY A 585 -7.34 -30.32 -9.73
N ILE A 586 -7.78 -31.02 -8.68
CA ILE A 586 -7.04 -31.11 -7.41
C ILE A 586 -5.86 -32.08 -7.56
N ASP A 587 -4.66 -31.57 -7.29
CA ASP A 587 -3.43 -32.35 -7.32
C ASP A 587 -3.04 -32.88 -5.93
N TYR A 588 -3.30 -32.11 -4.88
CA TYR A 588 -2.94 -32.41 -3.51
C TYR A 588 -4.05 -32.03 -2.54
N VAL A 589 -4.19 -32.80 -1.45
CA VAL A 589 -5.15 -32.54 -0.37
C VAL A 589 -4.42 -32.44 0.95
N LEU A 590 -4.57 -31.30 1.64
CA LEU A 590 -4.00 -31.04 2.97
C LEU A 590 -5.01 -31.39 4.06
N PHE A 591 -4.56 -32.12 5.07
CA PHE A 591 -5.23 -32.28 6.36
C PHE A 591 -4.35 -31.70 7.46
N ASP A 592 -4.86 -30.72 8.16
CA ASP A 592 -4.21 -30.06 9.30
C ASP A 592 -5.20 -29.75 10.44
N SER A 593 -4.73 -29.20 11.50
CA SER A 593 -5.58 -28.84 12.64
C SER A 593 -6.68 -27.83 12.28
N TYR A 594 -6.43 -26.99 11.28
CA TYR A 594 -7.40 -25.99 10.81
C TYR A 594 -8.55 -26.65 10.02
N VAL A 595 -8.25 -27.62 9.17
CA VAL A 595 -9.26 -28.42 8.48
C VAL A 595 -10.16 -29.12 9.50
N PHE A 596 -9.58 -29.83 10.47
CA PHE A 596 -10.36 -30.57 11.46
C PHE A 596 -11.17 -29.69 12.43
N SER A 597 -10.73 -28.45 12.67
CA SER A 597 -11.48 -27.52 13.53
C SER A 597 -12.65 -26.87 12.82
N ASN A 598 -12.57 -26.64 11.52
CA ASN A 598 -13.58 -25.90 10.76
C ASN A 598 -14.51 -26.80 9.91
N ILE A 599 -14.05 -28.00 9.53
CA ILE A 599 -14.82 -28.95 8.74
C ILE A 599 -15.02 -30.24 9.59
N GLN A 600 -16.14 -30.27 10.32
CA GLN A 600 -16.38 -31.27 11.40
C GLN A 600 -16.38 -32.73 10.93
N ASN A 601 -16.75 -32.98 9.67
CA ASN A 601 -16.88 -34.34 9.10
C ASN A 601 -15.85 -34.60 8.02
N ALA A 602 -14.67 -33.99 8.08
CA ALA A 602 -13.62 -34.22 7.10
C ALA A 602 -13.16 -35.70 7.11
N ASP A 603 -13.33 -36.39 5.99
CA ASP A 603 -13.03 -37.84 5.84
C ASP A 603 -11.62 -38.05 5.30
N GLU A 604 -10.63 -37.94 6.15
CA GLU A 604 -9.25 -38.25 5.81
C GLU A 604 -9.08 -39.74 5.46
N SER A 605 -9.89 -40.65 6.05
CA SER A 605 -9.74 -42.08 5.85
C SER A 605 -10.01 -42.51 4.42
N TRP A 606 -10.91 -41.79 3.74
CA TRP A 606 -11.20 -41.99 2.33
C TRP A 606 -9.98 -41.73 1.43
N TYR A 607 -9.24 -40.65 1.74
CA TYR A 607 -8.00 -40.26 1.04
C TYR A 607 -6.87 -41.23 1.35
N ALA A 608 -6.66 -41.56 2.61
CA ALA A 608 -5.61 -42.48 3.05
C ALA A 608 -5.74 -43.88 2.44
N ALA A 609 -6.98 -44.34 2.15
CA ALA A 609 -7.24 -45.64 1.53
C ALA A 609 -6.95 -45.65 0.00
N ARG A 610 -6.86 -44.49 -0.66
CA ARG A 610 -6.81 -44.36 -2.14
C ARG A 610 -5.55 -43.73 -2.69
N TYR A 611 -4.95 -42.83 -1.91
CA TYR A 611 -3.86 -41.99 -2.40
C TYR A 611 -2.62 -42.12 -1.52
N PRO A 612 -1.42 -41.97 -2.07
CA PRO A 612 -0.20 -42.03 -1.30
C PRO A 612 -0.07 -40.82 -0.39
N LEU A 613 0.34 -41.05 0.84
CA LEU A 613 0.78 -39.99 1.76
C LEU A 613 2.07 -39.38 1.20
N TRP A 614 2.02 -38.11 0.84
CA TRP A 614 3.12 -37.42 0.19
C TRP A 614 3.97 -36.58 1.18
N TYR A 615 3.32 -36.08 2.24
CA TYR A 615 4.00 -35.32 3.31
C TYR A 615 3.32 -35.56 4.64
N GLU A 616 4.14 -35.68 5.71
CA GLU A 616 3.66 -35.75 7.09
C GLU A 616 4.66 -35.08 8.04
N ASN A 617 4.21 -34.08 8.79
CA ASN A 617 4.95 -33.46 9.88
C ASN A 617 4.03 -32.57 10.73
N GLY A 618 4.28 -32.50 12.05
CA GLY A 618 3.61 -31.53 12.96
C GLY A 618 2.07 -31.62 13.01
N GLY A 619 1.51 -32.79 12.65
CA GLY A 619 0.05 -32.98 12.57
C GLY A 619 -0.57 -32.59 11.22
N SER A 620 0.23 -32.08 10.27
CA SER A 620 -0.19 -31.85 8.89
C SER A 620 0.15 -33.05 8.01
N ARG A 621 -0.81 -33.49 7.19
CA ARG A 621 -0.66 -34.55 6.21
C ARG A 621 -1.14 -34.09 4.84
N ILE A 622 -0.38 -34.45 3.79
CA ILE A 622 -0.75 -34.12 2.42
C ILE A 622 -0.79 -35.44 1.61
N TYR A 623 -1.89 -35.64 0.93
CA TYR A 623 -2.08 -36.77 -0.01
C TYR A 623 -1.94 -36.26 -1.43
N LYS A 624 -1.19 -37.00 -2.28
CA LYS A 624 -1.04 -36.69 -3.70
C LYS A 624 -2.13 -37.42 -4.50
N ILE A 625 -2.96 -36.65 -5.24
CA ILE A 625 -4.12 -37.14 -5.99
C ILE A 625 -3.75 -37.43 -7.43
N SER A 626 -3.08 -36.50 -8.13
CA SER A 626 -2.60 -36.72 -9.49
C SER A 626 -1.28 -37.48 -9.46
N GLY A 627 -1.23 -38.63 -10.17
CA GLY A 627 -0.06 -39.48 -10.30
C GLY A 627 0.92 -38.98 -11.35
#